data_3720fe620786ddeb251359af15a91079
#
_entry.id   3720fe620786ddeb251359af15a91079
#
_cell.length_a   1.000
_cell.length_b   1.000
_cell.length_c   1.000
_cell.angle_alpha   90.00
_cell.angle_beta   90.00
_cell.angle_gamma   90.00
#
_symmetry.space_group_name_H-M   'P 1'
#
loop_
_entity.id
_entity.type
_entity.pdbx_description
1 polymer ?
#
loop_
_entity_poly.entity_id
_entity_poly.type
_entity_poly.pdbx_seq_one_letter_code
_entity_poly.pdbx_strand_id
1 'polypeptide(L)'
;MKPWIKRSLIGLTSLTVLLGGLSACGHRDHGRGWSDERVTEMRGKAVERITDKLALNTDQKAKLGVLADELVAARKGMRGASTDPRADLQGLIAGAKFDRSKAQQMVDQKLQTAQGSSPRLLGAFGDFYDSLTPDQQQQVRDRMARRGWWGRG
;
A
#
# COMPACT_ATOMS: atom_id res chain seq x y z
N MET A 1 -49.73 34.47 0.65
CA MET A 1 -48.72 33.56 0.10
C MET A 1 -47.51 33.62 1.01
N LYS A 2 -47.15 32.54 1.67
CA LYS A 2 -46.20 32.51 2.77
C LYS A 2 -44.74 32.62 2.25
N PRO A 3 -43.86 33.42 2.89
CA PRO A 3 -42.50 33.69 2.44
C PRO A 3 -41.52 32.52 2.61
N TRP A 4 -42.00 31.35 2.99
CA TRP A 4 -41.18 30.18 3.28
C TRP A 4 -40.66 29.45 2.04
N ILE A 5 -41.34 29.57 0.90
CA ILE A 5 -40.98 28.85 -0.35
C ILE A 5 -39.78 29.48 -1.04
N LYS A 6 -39.48 30.76 -0.80
CA LYS A 6 -38.33 31.44 -1.42
C LYS A 6 -36.97 31.10 -0.81
N ARG A 7 -36.94 30.56 0.41
CA ARG A 7 -35.68 30.18 1.09
C ARG A 7 -35.17 28.78 0.73
N SER A 8 -36.03 27.90 0.21
CA SER A 8 -35.64 26.53 -0.17
C SER A 8 -35.01 26.42 -1.54
N LEU A 9 -35.19 27.42 -2.41
CA LEU A 9 -34.62 27.39 -3.78
C LEU A 9 -33.16 27.87 -3.84
N ILE A 10 -32.72 28.63 -2.84
CA ILE A 10 -31.33 29.15 -2.81
C ILE A 10 -30.36 28.07 -2.26
N GLY A 11 -30.86 27.11 -1.47
CA GLY A 11 -30.06 26.02 -0.91
C GLY A 11 -29.66 24.93 -1.90
N LEU A 12 -30.43 24.78 -2.99
CA LEU A 12 -30.20 23.68 -3.94
C LEU A 12 -29.14 24.01 -5.00
N THR A 13 -28.93 25.28 -5.28
CA THR A 13 -27.92 25.71 -6.28
C THR A 13 -26.51 25.75 -5.73
N SER A 14 -26.35 25.84 -4.40
CA SER A 14 -25.02 25.86 -3.77
C SER A 14 -24.39 24.46 -3.65
N LEU A 15 -25.21 23.41 -3.66
CA LEU A 15 -24.70 22.03 -3.51
C LEU A 15 -24.12 21.48 -4.82
N THR A 16 -24.59 21.96 -5.98
CA THR A 16 -24.08 21.54 -7.28
C THR A 16 -22.70 22.12 -7.61
N VAL A 17 -22.36 23.28 -7.06
CA VAL A 17 -21.03 23.91 -7.27
C VAL A 17 -19.94 23.19 -6.41
N LEU A 18 -20.29 22.65 -5.26
CA LEU A 18 -19.36 21.92 -4.41
C LEU A 18 -19.02 20.52 -4.96
N LEU A 19 -19.95 19.88 -5.68
CA LEU A 19 -19.69 18.58 -6.30
C LEU A 19 -18.97 18.69 -7.64
N GLY A 20 -19.08 19.81 -8.34
CA GLY A 20 -18.35 20.07 -9.61
C GLY A 20 -16.90 20.51 -9.42
N GLY A 21 -16.54 21.08 -8.29
CA GLY A 21 -15.19 21.60 -8.00
C GLY A 21 -14.17 20.54 -7.60
N LEU A 22 -14.58 19.35 -7.19
CA LEU A 22 -13.68 18.27 -6.79
C LEU A 22 -13.21 17.38 -7.95
N SER A 23 -13.77 17.57 -9.14
CA SER A 23 -13.37 16.80 -10.34
C SER A 23 -12.18 17.39 -11.09
N ALA A 24 -11.70 18.57 -10.73
CA ALA A 24 -10.62 19.27 -11.45
C ALA A 24 -9.22 19.11 -10.84
N CYS A 25 -9.09 18.42 -9.69
CA CYS A 25 -7.80 18.18 -9.07
C CYS A 25 -7.53 16.68 -8.96
N GLY A 26 -6.85 16.13 -9.96
CA GLY A 26 -6.18 14.86 -9.81
C GLY A 26 -6.65 13.77 -10.74
N HIS A 27 -6.29 13.86 -12.00
CA HIS A 27 -6.01 12.67 -12.78
C HIS A 27 -4.79 12.00 -12.14
N ARG A 28 -4.99 11.43 -10.93
CA ARG A 28 -4.08 10.43 -10.42
C ARG A 28 -4.40 9.17 -11.18
N ASP A 29 -3.50 8.78 -12.06
CA ASP A 29 -3.43 7.46 -12.68
C ASP A 29 -3.44 6.38 -11.59
N HIS A 30 -4.61 6.04 -11.07
CA HIS A 30 -4.80 4.98 -10.07
C HIS A 30 -4.71 3.58 -10.69
N GLY A 31 -4.48 3.49 -12.00
CA GLY A 31 -4.35 2.25 -12.77
C GLY A 31 -2.93 1.85 -13.15
N ARG A 32 -1.97 2.78 -13.16
CA ARG A 32 -0.58 2.43 -13.45
C ARG A 32 0.10 1.99 -12.16
N GLY A 33 0.35 0.70 -12.05
CA GLY A 33 1.25 0.17 -11.02
C GLY A 33 2.56 0.98 -11.03
N TRP A 34 3.11 1.25 -9.85
CA TRP A 34 4.36 2.00 -9.74
C TRP A 34 5.42 1.33 -10.61
N SER A 35 6.08 2.10 -11.47
CA SER A 35 7.19 1.59 -12.27
C SER A 35 8.28 1.03 -11.36
N ASP A 36 9.04 0.05 -11.83
CA ASP A 36 10.14 -0.55 -11.05
C ASP A 36 11.16 0.52 -10.62
N GLU A 37 11.40 1.55 -11.42
CA GLU A 37 12.24 2.70 -11.09
C GLU A 37 11.70 3.45 -9.87
N ARG A 38 10.42 3.74 -9.84
CA ARG A 38 9.77 4.43 -8.72
C ARG A 38 9.78 3.61 -7.44
N VAL A 39 9.63 2.29 -7.55
CA VAL A 39 9.75 1.37 -6.42
C VAL A 39 11.16 1.37 -5.87
N THR A 40 12.18 1.32 -6.74
CA THR A 40 13.60 1.38 -6.38
C THR A 40 13.96 2.71 -5.71
N GLU A 41 13.49 3.82 -6.25
CA GLU A 41 13.69 5.15 -5.65
C GLU A 41 13.05 5.24 -4.25
N MET A 42 11.81 4.78 -4.12
CA MET A 42 11.12 4.79 -2.82
C MET A 42 11.77 3.87 -1.80
N ARG A 43 12.26 2.70 -2.22
CA ARG A 43 13.05 1.79 -1.41
C ARG A 43 14.29 2.50 -0.88
N GLY A 44 15.07 3.15 -1.75
CA GLY A 44 16.26 3.90 -1.35
C GLY A 44 15.94 5.00 -0.34
N LYS A 45 14.95 5.86 -0.62
CA LYS A 45 14.50 6.91 0.29
C LYS A 45 14.01 6.36 1.63
N ALA A 46 13.36 5.19 1.66
CA ALA A 46 12.92 4.57 2.90
C ALA A 46 14.09 4.10 3.74
N VAL A 47 15.08 3.42 3.13
CA VAL A 47 16.30 2.96 3.81
C VAL A 47 17.06 4.14 4.39
N GLU A 48 17.33 5.20 3.61
CA GLU A 48 18.02 6.41 4.12
C GLU A 48 17.26 7.03 5.30
N ARG A 49 15.97 7.27 5.14
CA ARG A 49 15.15 7.87 6.20
C ARG A 49 15.16 7.07 7.51
N ILE A 50 15.14 5.75 7.43
CA ILE A 50 15.17 4.88 8.63
C ILE A 50 16.57 4.90 9.21
N THR A 51 17.61 4.84 8.37
CA THR A 51 19.02 4.94 8.78
C THR A 51 19.26 6.20 9.60
N ASP A 52 18.85 7.36 9.08
CA ASP A 52 19.01 8.65 9.78
C ASP A 52 18.21 8.70 11.08
N LYS A 53 16.98 8.20 11.06
CA LYS A 53 16.09 8.27 12.23
C LYS A 53 16.49 7.37 13.39
N LEU A 54 17.12 6.26 13.10
CA LEU A 54 17.58 5.30 14.10
C LEU A 54 19.10 5.40 14.33
N ALA A 55 19.81 6.30 13.62
CA ALA A 55 21.26 6.41 13.62
C ALA A 55 21.94 5.04 13.41
N LEU A 56 21.53 4.34 12.34
CA LEU A 56 22.02 3.00 12.04
C LEU A 56 23.49 3.04 11.61
N ASN A 57 24.26 2.08 12.09
CA ASN A 57 25.61 1.84 11.58
C ASN A 57 25.57 1.14 10.20
N THR A 58 26.75 0.92 9.60
CA THR A 58 26.89 0.35 8.26
C THR A 58 26.26 -1.04 8.15
N ASP A 59 26.50 -1.92 9.13
CA ASP A 59 25.98 -3.29 9.13
C ASP A 59 24.45 -3.32 9.29
N GLN A 60 23.92 -2.51 10.18
CA GLN A 60 22.48 -2.35 10.39
C GLN A 60 21.79 -1.79 9.12
N LYS A 61 22.42 -0.81 8.45
CA LYS A 61 21.94 -0.27 7.19
C LYS A 61 21.91 -1.33 6.09
N ALA A 62 22.94 -2.18 6.01
CA ALA A 62 22.98 -3.27 5.05
C ALA A 62 21.85 -4.27 5.29
N LYS A 63 21.60 -4.70 6.54
CA LYS A 63 20.48 -5.57 6.90
C LYS A 63 19.12 -4.94 6.62
N LEU A 64 18.96 -3.64 6.91
CA LEU A 64 17.75 -2.90 6.51
C LEU A 64 17.56 -2.89 5.00
N GLY A 65 18.64 -2.80 4.24
CA GLY A 65 18.62 -2.91 2.77
C GLY A 65 18.06 -4.25 2.30
N VAL A 66 18.54 -5.37 2.87
CA VAL A 66 18.03 -6.72 2.58
C VAL A 66 16.55 -6.83 2.92
N LEU A 67 16.11 -6.36 4.10
CA LEU A 67 14.71 -6.33 4.48
C LEU A 67 13.86 -5.53 3.49
N ALA A 68 14.34 -4.37 3.05
CA ALA A 68 13.64 -3.54 2.08
C ALA A 68 13.49 -4.24 0.71
N ASP A 69 14.52 -5.01 0.28
CA ASP A 69 14.49 -5.80 -0.95
C ASP A 69 13.49 -6.95 -0.87
N GLU A 70 13.45 -7.67 0.26
CA GLU A 70 12.47 -8.74 0.48
C GLU A 70 11.03 -8.20 0.55
N LEU A 71 10.81 -7.02 1.12
CA LEU A 71 9.51 -6.34 1.10
C LEU A 71 9.06 -5.97 -0.32
N VAL A 72 9.98 -5.48 -1.15
CA VAL A 72 9.70 -5.17 -2.55
C VAL A 72 9.38 -6.45 -3.33
N ALA A 73 10.17 -7.51 -3.13
CA ALA A 73 9.96 -8.80 -3.78
C ALA A 73 8.62 -9.43 -3.38
N ALA A 74 8.30 -9.45 -2.08
CA ALA A 74 7.01 -9.95 -1.57
C ALA A 74 5.83 -9.17 -2.16
N ARG A 75 5.92 -7.84 -2.20
CA ARG A 75 4.90 -6.98 -2.81
C ARG A 75 4.73 -7.24 -4.30
N LYS A 76 5.85 -7.39 -5.05
CA LYS A 76 5.82 -7.71 -6.48
C LYS A 76 5.17 -9.08 -6.71
N GLY A 77 5.52 -10.08 -5.93
CA GLY A 77 4.91 -11.40 -5.97
C GLY A 77 3.40 -11.36 -5.68
N MET A 78 2.97 -10.65 -4.65
CA MET A 78 1.55 -10.50 -4.30
C MET A 78 0.74 -9.77 -5.37
N ARG A 79 1.34 -8.84 -6.11
CA ARG A 79 0.69 -8.23 -7.28
C ARG A 79 0.49 -9.26 -8.38
N GLY A 80 1.43 -10.20 -8.55
CA GLY A 80 1.42 -11.22 -9.59
C GLY A 80 1.78 -10.67 -10.97
N ALA A 81 1.50 -11.48 -11.99
CA ALA A 81 1.73 -11.10 -13.40
C ALA A 81 0.69 -10.11 -13.93
N SER A 82 -0.39 -9.86 -13.18
CA SER A 82 -1.45 -8.96 -13.61
C SER A 82 -1.02 -7.49 -13.47
N THR A 83 -1.14 -6.78 -14.57
CA THR A 83 -0.96 -5.32 -14.62
C THR A 83 -2.26 -4.57 -14.32
N ASP A 84 -3.40 -5.24 -14.42
CA ASP A 84 -4.73 -4.68 -14.19
C ASP A 84 -5.62 -5.60 -13.34
N PRO A 85 -5.63 -5.43 -12.02
CA PRO A 85 -6.48 -6.20 -11.11
C PRO A 85 -7.99 -6.04 -11.39
N ARG A 86 -8.39 -4.92 -12.02
CA ARG A 86 -9.80 -4.71 -12.40
C ARG A 86 -10.20 -5.61 -13.55
N ALA A 87 -9.36 -5.72 -14.58
CA ALA A 87 -9.59 -6.62 -15.68
C ALA A 87 -9.68 -8.08 -15.22
N ASP A 88 -8.82 -8.47 -14.27
CA ASP A 88 -8.88 -9.80 -13.66
C ASP A 88 -10.23 -10.08 -12.99
N LEU A 89 -10.71 -9.15 -12.16
CA LEU A 89 -12.01 -9.27 -11.49
C LEU A 89 -13.17 -9.24 -12.48
N GLN A 90 -13.11 -8.37 -13.50
CA GLN A 90 -14.11 -8.34 -14.58
C GLN A 90 -14.16 -9.67 -15.34
N GLY A 91 -13.00 -10.29 -15.55
CA GLY A 91 -12.91 -11.60 -16.18
C GLY A 91 -13.64 -12.72 -15.42
N LEU A 92 -13.85 -12.58 -14.09
CA LEU A 92 -14.60 -13.55 -13.29
C LEU A 92 -16.11 -13.51 -13.53
N ILE A 93 -16.62 -12.38 -14.00
CA ILE A 93 -18.06 -12.09 -14.23
C ILE A 93 -18.38 -11.83 -15.70
N ALA A 94 -17.44 -12.05 -16.62
CA ALA A 94 -17.63 -11.79 -18.04
C ALA A 94 -18.61 -12.77 -18.71
N GLY A 95 -18.82 -13.97 -18.14
CA GLY A 95 -19.76 -14.96 -18.64
C GLY A 95 -21.14 -14.86 -17.97
N ALA A 96 -22.05 -15.77 -18.37
CA ALA A 96 -23.39 -15.87 -17.78
C ALA A 96 -23.39 -16.31 -16.30
N LYS A 97 -22.28 -16.86 -15.81
CA LYS A 97 -22.08 -17.28 -14.42
C LYS A 97 -20.70 -16.84 -13.92
N PHE A 98 -20.61 -16.63 -12.63
CA PHE A 98 -19.34 -16.35 -11.96
C PHE A 98 -18.37 -17.53 -12.13
N ASP A 99 -17.14 -17.24 -12.59
CA ASP A 99 -16.08 -18.24 -12.79
C ASP A 99 -15.37 -18.58 -11.47
N ARG A 100 -15.95 -19.55 -10.75
CA ARG A 100 -15.41 -20.01 -9.46
C ARG A 100 -14.04 -20.67 -9.61
N SER A 101 -13.81 -21.38 -10.72
CA SER A 101 -12.54 -22.07 -10.96
C SER A 101 -11.39 -21.07 -11.11
N LYS A 102 -11.59 -20.05 -11.93
CA LYS A 102 -10.63 -18.98 -12.10
C LYS A 102 -10.41 -18.17 -10.81
N ALA A 103 -11.48 -17.90 -10.06
CA ALA A 103 -11.39 -17.22 -8.78
C ALA A 103 -10.54 -18.03 -7.78
N GLN A 104 -10.78 -19.35 -7.69
CA GLN A 104 -10.01 -20.24 -6.82
C GLN A 104 -8.52 -20.24 -7.22
N GLN A 105 -8.22 -20.40 -8.50
CA GLN A 105 -6.83 -20.34 -9.00
C GLN A 105 -6.12 -19.05 -8.63
N MET A 106 -6.82 -17.91 -8.73
CA MET A 106 -6.25 -16.60 -8.34
C MET A 106 -5.93 -16.56 -6.83
N VAL A 107 -6.79 -17.11 -5.99
CA VAL A 107 -6.57 -17.18 -4.54
C VAL A 107 -5.38 -18.12 -4.23
N ASP A 108 -5.35 -19.30 -4.81
CA ASP A 108 -4.30 -20.29 -4.58
C ASP A 108 -2.93 -19.75 -4.99
N GLN A 109 -2.85 -19.06 -6.12
CA GLN A 109 -1.62 -18.40 -6.58
C GLN A 109 -1.12 -17.33 -5.58
N LYS A 110 -2.04 -16.53 -5.02
CA LYS A 110 -1.69 -15.53 -4.00
C LYS A 110 -1.20 -16.18 -2.71
N LEU A 111 -1.85 -17.25 -2.26
CA LEU A 111 -1.43 -17.99 -1.07
C LEU A 111 -0.06 -18.63 -1.26
N GLN A 112 0.20 -19.28 -2.38
CA GLN A 112 1.52 -19.86 -2.70
C GLN A 112 2.61 -18.77 -2.72
N THR A 113 2.34 -17.62 -3.32
CA THR A 113 3.27 -16.50 -3.35
C THR A 113 3.59 -15.98 -1.94
N ALA A 114 2.56 -15.83 -1.10
CA ALA A 114 2.74 -15.41 0.28
C ALA A 114 3.56 -16.43 1.08
N GLN A 115 3.23 -17.71 0.98
CA GLN A 115 3.97 -18.80 1.64
C GLN A 115 5.44 -18.85 1.20
N GLY A 116 5.71 -18.69 -0.09
CA GLY A 116 7.07 -18.72 -0.63
C GLY A 116 7.94 -17.52 -0.24
N SER A 117 7.35 -16.34 -0.02
CA SER A 117 8.08 -15.12 0.36
C SER A 117 8.20 -14.94 1.88
N SER A 118 7.29 -15.49 2.66
CA SER A 118 7.22 -15.27 4.12
C SER A 118 8.50 -15.66 4.86
N PRO A 119 9.14 -16.83 4.64
CA PRO A 119 10.34 -17.19 5.40
C PRO A 119 11.49 -16.23 5.19
N ARG A 120 11.72 -15.79 3.95
CA ARG A 120 12.78 -14.82 3.64
C ARG A 120 12.53 -13.46 4.25
N LEU A 121 11.28 -12.99 4.17
CA LEU A 121 10.88 -11.73 4.76
C LEU A 121 10.99 -11.74 6.28
N LEU A 122 10.55 -12.81 6.94
CA LEU A 122 10.66 -12.97 8.39
C LEU A 122 12.12 -13.09 8.85
N GLY A 123 12.95 -13.84 8.09
CA GLY A 123 14.38 -13.92 8.35
C GLY A 123 15.07 -12.57 8.26
N ALA A 124 14.87 -11.84 7.15
CA ALA A 124 15.44 -10.51 6.96
C ALA A 124 14.96 -9.50 8.02
N PHE A 125 13.70 -9.60 8.46
CA PHE A 125 13.20 -8.76 9.56
C PHE A 125 13.85 -9.11 10.88
N GLY A 126 13.97 -10.39 11.21
CA GLY A 126 14.68 -10.86 12.42
C GLY A 126 16.13 -10.39 12.44
N ASP A 127 16.86 -10.66 11.37
CA ASP A 127 18.28 -10.27 11.23
C ASP A 127 18.50 -8.77 11.42
N PHE A 128 17.58 -7.95 10.85
CA PHE A 128 17.63 -6.51 11.02
C PHE A 128 17.31 -6.12 12.47
N TYR A 129 16.17 -6.58 13.02
CA TYR A 129 15.72 -6.20 14.36
C TYR A 129 16.68 -6.62 15.45
N ASP A 130 17.25 -7.82 15.34
CA ASP A 130 18.21 -8.37 16.31
C ASP A 130 19.56 -7.66 16.26
N SER A 131 19.89 -7.00 15.15
CA SER A 131 21.09 -6.17 15.02
C SER A 131 20.97 -4.80 15.70
N LEU A 132 19.75 -4.38 16.06
CA LEU A 132 19.52 -3.08 16.69
C LEU A 132 19.94 -3.09 18.17
N THR A 133 20.44 -1.95 18.64
CA THR A 133 20.65 -1.74 20.09
C THR A 133 19.31 -1.71 20.84
N PRO A 134 19.29 -1.94 22.17
CA PRO A 134 18.07 -1.85 22.97
C PRO A 134 17.32 -0.53 22.80
N ASP A 135 18.04 0.60 22.72
CA ASP A 135 17.45 1.93 22.52
C ASP A 135 16.82 2.08 21.13
N GLN A 136 17.48 1.56 20.07
CA GLN A 136 16.94 1.54 18.73
C GLN A 136 15.69 0.65 18.64
N GLN A 137 15.72 -0.53 19.26
CA GLN A 137 14.55 -1.41 19.35
C GLN A 137 13.38 -0.73 20.07
N GLN A 138 13.65 0.00 21.15
CA GLN A 138 12.63 0.77 21.86
C GLN A 138 12.02 1.85 20.95
N GLN A 139 12.85 2.58 20.21
CA GLN A 139 12.35 3.57 19.24
C GLN A 139 11.45 2.94 18.16
N VAL A 140 11.79 1.73 17.69
CA VAL A 140 10.95 1.00 16.74
C VAL A 140 9.59 0.66 17.36
N ARG A 141 9.57 0.09 18.58
CA ARG A 141 8.34 -0.25 19.31
C ARG A 141 7.44 0.98 19.53
N ASP A 142 8.04 2.09 19.99
CA ASP A 142 7.31 3.35 20.24
C ASP A 142 6.68 3.93 18.97
N ARG A 143 7.35 3.81 17.82
CA ARG A 143 6.81 4.27 16.55
C ARG A 143 5.66 3.40 16.08
N MET A 144 5.76 2.09 16.24
CA MET A 144 4.68 1.17 15.92
C MET A 144 3.45 1.43 16.79
N ALA A 145 3.65 1.67 18.10
CA ALA A 145 2.57 1.97 19.03
C ALA A 145 1.86 3.29 18.70
N ARG A 146 2.62 4.36 18.37
CA ARG A 146 2.06 5.68 18.05
C ARG A 146 1.30 5.73 16.72
N ARG A 147 1.72 4.96 15.73
CA ARG A 147 1.07 4.96 14.41
C ARG A 147 -0.17 4.10 14.34
N GLY A 148 -0.50 3.37 15.39
CA GLY A 148 -1.49 2.31 15.31
C GLY A 148 -1.23 1.47 14.04
N TRP A 149 -1.13 0.20 14.09
CA TRP A 149 -0.76 -0.69 12.97
C TRP A 149 -1.53 -0.42 11.66
N TRP A 150 -2.64 0.33 11.75
CA TRP A 150 -3.48 0.75 10.64
C TRP A 150 -3.76 2.25 10.78
N GLY A 151 -2.83 3.07 10.28
CA GLY A 151 -2.93 4.51 10.35
C GLY A 151 -4.30 5.03 9.92
N ARG A 152 -4.98 5.70 10.83
CA ARG A 152 -5.98 6.68 10.43
C ARG A 152 -5.21 7.84 9.80
N GLY A 153 -5.25 7.90 8.45
CA GLY A 153 -4.94 9.11 7.72
C GLY A 153 -6.16 9.99 7.73
#